data_76d430b1ba986ca39b66d094a6a272dc
#
_entry.id   76d430b1ba986ca39b66d094a6a272dc
#
_cell.length_a   1.000
_cell.length_b   1.000
_cell.length_c   1.000
_cell.angle_alpha   90.00
_cell.angle_beta   90.00
_cell.angle_gamma   90.00
#
_symmetry.space_group_name_H-M   'P 1'
#
loop_
_entity.id
_entity.type
_entity.pdbx_description
1 polymer ?
#
loop_
_entity_poly.entity_id
_entity_poly.type
_entity_poly.pdbx_seq_one_letter_code
_entity_poly.pdbx_strand_id
1 'polypeptide(L)'
;VSDTKVTWLTQEAHDRLSEELNERIEVTRPKISKLIELAREEGDLKENGGYHAAKEDQGRNEARIRELKYLLDHAKVGRPDDAPEGTVTHGSTVTIEFPGGDQEKMYVASREEKAHTDLEICSPDSPLGKALLGKHAPATVSYELPNGRTMEVKIVEVHD
;
A
#
# COMPACT_ATOMS: atom_id res chain seq x y z
N VAL A 1 -11.70 -13.85 17.23
CA VAL A 1 -10.59 -14.19 16.35
C VAL A 1 -10.35 -13.04 15.40
N SER A 2 -9.35 -12.29 15.69
CA SER A 2 -8.96 -11.25 14.78
C SER A 2 -8.22 -11.90 13.61
N ASP A 3 -8.85 -11.93 12.46
CA ASP A 3 -8.15 -12.22 11.23
C ASP A 3 -7.20 -11.06 10.95
N THR A 4 -6.04 -11.10 11.57
CA THR A 4 -4.98 -10.18 11.23
C THR A 4 -4.49 -10.57 9.85
N LYS A 5 -4.96 -9.86 8.84
CA LYS A 5 -4.45 -10.06 7.49
C LYS A 5 -2.97 -9.71 7.49
N VAL A 6 -2.16 -10.69 7.13
CA VAL A 6 -0.73 -10.45 6.94
C VAL A 6 -0.56 -9.67 5.65
N THR A 7 0.04 -8.49 5.75
CA THR A 7 0.40 -7.70 4.59
C THR A 7 1.84 -8.06 4.21
N TRP A 8 2.03 -8.51 2.98
CA TRP A 8 3.37 -8.80 2.46
C TRP A 8 3.94 -7.55 1.80
N LEU A 9 5.18 -7.24 2.11
CA LEU A 9 5.90 -6.11 1.51
C LEU A 9 7.21 -6.63 0.91
N THR A 10 7.64 -5.98 -0.18
CA THR A 10 8.99 -6.20 -0.66
C THR A 10 9.97 -5.58 0.33
N GLN A 11 11.23 -6.02 0.32
CA GLN A 11 12.25 -5.43 1.18
C GLN A 11 12.39 -3.93 0.91
N GLU A 12 12.33 -3.54 -0.35
CA GLU A 12 12.43 -2.13 -0.75
C GLU A 12 11.28 -1.30 -0.19
N ALA A 13 10.05 -1.81 -0.28
CA ALA A 13 8.88 -1.13 0.28
C ALA A 13 8.97 -1.02 1.79
N HIS A 14 9.38 -2.09 2.45
CA HIS A 14 9.56 -2.10 3.89
C HIS A 14 10.58 -1.05 4.33
N ASP A 15 11.73 -1.01 3.66
CA ASP A 15 12.80 -0.07 3.99
C ASP A 15 12.35 1.37 3.79
N ARG A 16 11.61 1.64 2.70
CA ARG A 16 11.11 2.97 2.40
C ARG A 16 10.09 3.45 3.43
N LEU A 17 9.17 2.57 3.83
CA LEU A 17 8.17 2.91 4.85
C LEU A 17 8.82 3.12 6.21
N SER A 18 9.87 2.35 6.52
CA SER A 18 10.65 2.52 7.74
C SER A 18 11.38 3.86 7.75
N GLU A 19 11.95 4.27 6.61
CA GLU A 19 12.59 5.59 6.48
C GLU A 19 11.59 6.72 6.63
N GLU A 20 10.41 6.58 6.03
CA GLU A 20 9.34 7.57 6.18
C GLU A 20 8.95 7.71 7.65
N LEU A 21 8.79 6.60 8.35
CA LEU A 21 8.44 6.62 9.77
C LEU A 21 9.50 7.34 10.59
N ASN A 22 10.76 7.00 10.37
CA ASN A 22 11.88 7.63 11.09
C ASN A 22 11.95 9.14 10.83
N GLU A 23 11.78 9.56 9.59
CA GLU A 23 11.79 10.98 9.23
C GLU A 23 10.65 11.73 9.91
N ARG A 24 9.46 11.14 9.95
CA ARG A 24 8.30 11.77 10.58
C ARG A 24 8.48 11.92 12.08
N ILE A 25 9.16 11.00 12.72
CA ILE A 25 9.43 11.05 14.17
C ILE A 25 10.61 11.98 14.48
N GLU A 26 11.71 11.85 13.74
CA GLU A 26 12.98 12.51 14.07
C GLU A 26 13.10 13.93 13.48
N VAL A 27 12.43 14.20 12.37
CA VAL A 27 12.54 15.48 11.65
C VAL A 27 11.23 16.25 11.66
N THR A 28 10.17 15.65 11.12
CA THR A 28 8.89 16.35 10.94
C THR A 28 8.21 16.69 12.26
N ARG A 29 8.17 15.75 13.19
CA ARG A 29 7.54 15.98 14.50
C ARG A 29 8.18 17.14 15.27
N PRO A 30 9.52 17.19 15.44
CA PRO A 30 10.16 18.31 16.11
C PRO A 30 9.95 19.64 15.39
N LYS A 31 9.99 19.62 14.05
CA LYS A 31 9.77 20.81 13.24
C LYS A 31 8.38 21.41 13.48
N ILE A 32 7.36 20.56 13.48
CA ILE A 32 5.98 20.99 13.74
C ILE A 32 5.84 21.52 15.17
N SER A 33 6.44 20.82 16.14
CA SER A 33 6.43 21.27 17.54
C SER A 33 7.02 22.66 17.68
N LYS A 34 8.08 22.93 16.95
CA LYS A 34 8.71 24.26 16.95
C LYS A 34 7.79 25.32 16.35
N LEU A 35 7.11 24.99 15.25
CA LEU A 35 6.15 25.90 14.63
C LEU A 35 4.99 26.23 15.57
N ILE A 36 4.50 25.24 16.32
CA ILE A 36 3.45 25.44 17.31
C ILE A 36 3.93 26.38 18.43
N GLU A 37 5.14 26.14 18.94
CA GLU A 37 5.74 26.96 19.96
C GLU A 37 5.85 28.42 19.51
N LEU A 38 6.39 28.66 18.30
CA LEU A 38 6.51 30.00 17.73
C LEU A 38 5.16 30.66 17.52
N ALA A 39 4.16 29.94 17.08
CA ALA A 39 2.83 30.47 16.87
C ALA A 39 2.17 30.87 18.20
N ARG A 40 2.41 30.12 19.27
CA ARG A 40 1.90 30.46 20.60
C ARG A 40 2.47 31.78 21.12
N GLU A 41 3.71 32.08 20.78
CA GLU A 41 4.38 33.33 21.18
C GLU A 41 3.76 34.56 20.51
N GLU A 42 3.07 34.39 19.39
CA GLU A 42 2.47 35.51 18.65
C GLU A 42 1.14 35.99 19.24
N GLY A 43 0.57 35.35 20.23
CA GLY A 43 -0.60 35.82 20.96
C GLY A 43 -1.84 34.96 20.89
N ASP A 44 -3.00 35.57 20.62
CA ASP A 44 -4.31 34.93 20.73
C ASP A 44 -4.45 33.66 19.88
N LEU A 45 -4.60 32.51 20.53
CA LEU A 45 -4.70 31.21 19.86
C LEU A 45 -5.97 31.02 19.07
N LYS A 46 -7.06 31.69 19.42
CA LYS A 46 -8.34 31.57 18.74
C LYS A 46 -8.33 32.12 17.31
N GLU A 47 -7.58 33.17 17.09
CA GLU A 47 -7.51 33.86 15.82
C GLU A 47 -6.17 33.67 15.10
N ASN A 48 -5.31 32.79 15.63
CA ASN A 48 -3.99 32.53 15.08
C ASN A 48 -4.02 31.45 14.02
N GLY A 49 -4.06 31.86 12.74
CA GLY A 49 -4.10 30.93 11.60
C GLY A 49 -2.88 30.03 11.54
N GLY A 50 -1.69 30.57 11.88
CA GLY A 50 -0.47 29.75 11.90
C GLY A 50 -0.51 28.65 12.95
N TYR A 51 -1.05 28.96 14.13
CA TYR A 51 -1.23 27.98 15.18
C TYR A 51 -2.17 26.84 14.74
N HIS A 52 -3.33 27.20 14.17
CA HIS A 52 -4.31 26.21 13.71
C HIS A 52 -3.76 25.33 12.59
N ALA A 53 -3.05 25.94 11.63
CA ALA A 53 -2.43 25.18 10.54
C ALA A 53 -1.38 24.20 11.07
N ALA A 54 -0.54 24.63 12.02
CA ALA A 54 0.48 23.76 12.62
C ALA A 54 -0.15 22.63 13.42
N LYS A 55 -1.25 22.88 14.13
CA LYS A 55 -1.99 21.82 14.85
C LYS A 55 -2.60 20.79 13.89
N GLU A 56 -3.12 21.23 12.75
CA GLU A 56 -3.62 20.31 11.73
C GLU A 56 -2.50 19.45 11.15
N ASP A 57 -1.35 20.06 10.85
CA ASP A 57 -0.18 19.34 10.35
C ASP A 57 0.30 18.31 11.38
N GLN A 58 0.27 18.67 12.66
CA GLN A 58 0.60 17.74 13.74
C GLN A 58 -0.33 16.54 13.73
N GLY A 59 -1.63 16.79 13.62
CA GLY A 59 -2.63 15.73 13.58
C GLY A 59 -2.41 14.77 12.42
N ARG A 60 -2.16 15.30 11.22
CA ARG A 60 -1.89 14.48 10.03
C ARG A 60 -0.60 13.68 10.18
N ASN A 61 0.45 14.30 10.69
CA ASN A 61 1.72 13.62 10.89
C ASN A 61 1.59 12.48 11.91
N GLU A 62 0.94 12.72 13.04
CA GLU A 62 0.73 11.70 14.06
C GLU A 62 -0.15 10.55 13.56
N ALA A 63 -1.17 10.85 12.75
CA ALA A 63 -2.02 9.83 12.14
C ALA A 63 -1.21 8.93 11.19
N ARG A 64 -0.36 9.54 10.36
CA ARG A 64 0.51 8.77 9.45
C ARG A 64 1.54 7.93 10.21
N ILE A 65 2.08 8.44 11.30
CA ILE A 65 3.00 7.71 12.16
C ILE A 65 2.30 6.45 12.71
N ARG A 66 1.08 6.58 13.22
CA ARG A 66 0.31 5.42 13.72
C ARG A 66 0.05 4.40 12.63
N GLU A 67 -0.33 4.87 11.45
CA GLU A 67 -0.56 4.00 10.29
C GLU A 67 0.69 3.24 9.89
N LEU A 68 1.84 3.94 9.81
CA LEU A 68 3.12 3.32 9.46
C LEU A 68 3.56 2.30 10.51
N LYS A 69 3.41 2.61 11.79
CA LYS A 69 3.74 1.69 12.87
C LYS A 69 2.89 0.42 12.79
N TYR A 70 1.59 0.58 12.57
CA TYR A 70 0.68 -0.55 12.42
C TYR A 70 1.08 -1.41 11.23
N LEU A 71 1.29 -0.78 10.08
CA LEU A 71 1.64 -1.47 8.84
C LEU A 71 2.94 -2.25 8.99
N LEU A 72 3.98 -1.63 9.54
CA LEU A 72 5.28 -2.27 9.73
C LEU A 72 5.24 -3.40 10.76
N ASP A 73 4.46 -3.24 11.83
CA ASP A 73 4.30 -4.27 12.87
C ASP A 73 3.59 -5.51 12.35
N HIS A 74 2.68 -5.35 11.39
CA HIS A 74 1.87 -6.44 10.86
C HIS A 74 2.33 -6.95 9.48
N ALA A 75 3.34 -6.32 8.91
CA ALA A 75 3.86 -6.71 7.60
C ALA A 75 4.90 -7.82 7.73
N LYS A 76 4.96 -8.64 6.69
CA LYS A 76 6.04 -9.61 6.50
C LYS A 76 6.78 -9.24 5.22
N VAL A 77 8.08 -9.41 5.23
CA VAL A 77 8.93 -9.10 4.07
C VAL A 77 9.14 -10.36 3.24
N GLY A 78 9.03 -10.20 1.92
CA GLY A 78 9.26 -11.28 0.98
C GLY A 78 7.97 -11.89 0.47
N ARG A 79 7.99 -13.17 0.19
CA ARG A 79 6.83 -13.92 -0.31
C ARG A 79 6.59 -15.12 0.61
N PRO A 80 5.36 -15.68 0.61
CA PRO A 80 5.11 -16.90 1.37
C PRO A 80 6.08 -18.02 0.99
N ASP A 81 6.71 -18.61 1.98
CA ASP A 81 7.75 -19.63 1.75
C ASP A 81 7.23 -20.89 1.08
N ASP A 82 5.93 -21.17 1.21
CA ASP A 82 5.28 -22.35 0.68
C ASP A 82 4.72 -22.17 -0.73
N ALA A 83 4.89 -20.99 -1.34
CA ALA A 83 4.35 -20.74 -2.67
C ALA A 83 5.25 -21.36 -3.74
N PRO A 84 4.70 -22.24 -4.62
CA PRO A 84 5.47 -22.78 -5.73
C PRO A 84 5.94 -21.68 -6.68
N GLU A 85 7.05 -21.93 -7.35
CA GLU A 85 7.57 -21.01 -8.37
C GLU A 85 6.53 -20.83 -9.49
N GLY A 86 6.37 -19.59 -9.95
CA GLY A 86 5.38 -19.26 -10.99
C GLY A 86 3.96 -19.05 -10.47
N THR A 87 3.76 -19.16 -9.16
CA THR A 87 2.47 -18.89 -8.52
C THR A 87 2.34 -17.39 -8.26
N VAL A 88 1.14 -16.85 -8.48
CA VAL A 88 0.87 -15.44 -8.17
C VAL A 88 0.88 -15.23 -6.67
N THR A 89 1.82 -14.42 -6.22
CA THR A 89 1.96 -14.02 -4.82
C THR A 89 2.22 -12.52 -4.75
N HIS A 90 2.33 -11.99 -3.56
CA HIS A 90 2.77 -10.61 -3.38
C HIS A 90 4.16 -10.43 -4.03
N GLY A 91 4.31 -9.39 -4.83
CA GLY A 91 5.54 -9.11 -5.56
C GLY A 91 5.61 -9.71 -6.95
N SER A 92 4.60 -10.48 -7.37
CA SER A 92 4.55 -11.04 -8.73
C SER A 92 4.09 -10.00 -9.73
N THR A 93 4.69 -10.04 -10.93
CA THR A 93 4.18 -9.30 -12.10
C THR A 93 3.36 -10.27 -12.94
N VAL A 94 2.12 -9.93 -13.20
CA VAL A 94 1.18 -10.81 -13.89
C VAL A 94 0.71 -10.14 -15.18
N THR A 95 0.79 -10.87 -16.29
CA THR A 95 0.16 -10.43 -17.53
C THR A 95 -1.19 -11.11 -17.64
N ILE A 96 -2.25 -10.30 -17.70
CA ILE A 96 -3.62 -10.80 -17.83
C ILE A 96 -4.20 -10.38 -19.18
N GLU A 97 -5.09 -11.21 -19.71
CA GLU A 97 -5.80 -10.94 -20.95
C GLU A 97 -7.28 -10.83 -20.64
N PHE A 98 -7.84 -9.69 -21.04
CA PHE A 98 -9.26 -9.42 -20.88
C PHE A 98 -10.07 -9.99 -22.04
N PRO A 99 -11.40 -10.18 -21.87
CA PRO A 99 -12.26 -10.53 -23.00
C PRO A 99 -12.07 -9.53 -24.14
N GLY A 100 -11.82 -10.02 -25.35
CA GLY A 100 -11.51 -9.16 -26.49
C GLY A 100 -10.05 -9.14 -26.88
N GLY A 101 -9.16 -9.73 -26.08
CA GLY A 101 -7.76 -9.90 -26.40
C GLY A 101 -6.80 -8.84 -25.87
N ASP A 102 -7.30 -7.82 -25.20
CA ASP A 102 -6.44 -6.81 -24.58
C ASP A 102 -5.64 -7.41 -23.41
N GLN A 103 -4.36 -7.14 -23.39
CA GLN A 103 -3.47 -7.60 -22.31
C GLN A 103 -2.98 -6.45 -21.47
N GLU A 104 -2.80 -6.70 -20.20
CA GLU A 104 -2.28 -5.71 -19.26
C GLU A 104 -1.33 -6.38 -18.27
N LYS A 105 -0.23 -5.71 -17.98
CA LYS A 105 0.72 -6.16 -16.94
C LYS A 105 0.35 -5.46 -15.63
N MET A 106 0.23 -6.24 -14.59
CA MET A 106 -0.06 -5.75 -13.26
C MET A 106 0.94 -6.24 -12.25
N TYR A 107 1.24 -5.40 -11.28
CA TYR A 107 2.11 -5.75 -10.16
C TYR A 107 1.23 -6.04 -8.94
N VAL A 108 1.33 -7.25 -8.43
CA VAL A 108 0.53 -7.68 -7.27
C VAL A 108 1.22 -7.23 -5.99
N ALA A 109 0.74 -6.13 -5.44
CA ALA A 109 1.37 -5.50 -4.29
C ALA A 109 0.40 -4.59 -3.57
N SER A 110 0.78 -4.15 -2.39
CA SER A 110 0.00 -3.17 -1.66
C SER A 110 0.07 -1.80 -2.37
N ARG A 111 -0.93 -0.96 -2.11
CA ARG A 111 -0.97 0.39 -2.70
C ARG A 111 0.24 1.24 -2.33
N GLU A 112 0.90 0.91 -1.23
CA GLU A 112 2.09 1.63 -0.76
C GLU A 112 3.27 1.51 -1.73
N GLU A 113 3.24 0.54 -2.64
CA GLU A 113 4.32 0.31 -3.59
C GLU A 113 4.11 1.00 -4.94
N LYS A 114 3.00 1.69 -5.13
CA LYS A 114 2.65 2.36 -6.40
C LYS A 114 3.73 3.35 -6.86
N ALA A 115 4.36 4.05 -5.94
CA ALA A 115 5.36 5.08 -6.25
C ALA A 115 6.64 4.52 -6.88
N HIS A 116 6.83 3.20 -6.90
CA HIS A 116 8.07 2.55 -7.35
C HIS A 116 7.93 1.69 -8.59
N THR A 117 6.76 1.73 -9.21
CA THR A 117 6.53 0.98 -10.45
C THR A 117 5.63 1.78 -11.37
N ASP A 118 5.91 1.68 -12.68
CA ASP A 118 5.04 2.25 -13.71
C ASP A 118 3.88 1.32 -14.03
N LEU A 119 3.91 0.09 -13.50
CA LEU A 119 2.85 -0.88 -13.71
C LEU A 119 1.63 -0.54 -12.86
N GLU A 120 0.47 -0.96 -13.34
CA GLU A 120 -0.73 -0.88 -12.50
C GLU A 120 -0.58 -1.79 -11.29
N ILE A 121 -1.03 -1.29 -10.15
CA ILE A 121 -1.02 -2.07 -8.92
C ILE A 121 -2.33 -2.87 -8.82
N CYS A 122 -2.19 -4.17 -8.60
CA CYS A 122 -3.31 -5.03 -8.25
C CYS A 122 -3.18 -5.38 -6.78
N SER A 123 -4.01 -4.76 -5.95
CA SER A 123 -3.98 -5.04 -4.52
C SER A 123 -4.42 -6.48 -4.25
N PRO A 124 -3.71 -7.22 -3.38
CA PRO A 124 -4.14 -8.57 -2.98
C PRO A 124 -5.54 -8.60 -2.37
N ASP A 125 -5.99 -7.47 -1.82
CA ASP A 125 -7.32 -7.36 -1.21
C ASP A 125 -8.42 -7.02 -2.19
N SER A 126 -8.09 -6.62 -3.42
CA SER A 126 -9.08 -6.32 -4.45
C SER A 126 -9.74 -7.61 -4.96
N PRO A 127 -10.95 -7.52 -5.56
CA PRO A 127 -11.58 -8.72 -6.14
C PRO A 127 -10.70 -9.44 -7.15
N LEU A 128 -10.03 -8.70 -8.04
CA LEU A 128 -9.11 -9.28 -9.01
C LEU A 128 -7.90 -9.90 -8.32
N GLY A 129 -7.29 -9.21 -7.35
CA GLY A 129 -6.16 -9.71 -6.60
C GLY A 129 -6.46 -11.01 -5.87
N LYS A 130 -7.62 -11.09 -5.23
CA LYS A 130 -8.07 -12.33 -4.57
C LYS A 130 -8.24 -13.47 -5.55
N ALA A 131 -8.72 -13.19 -6.76
CA ALA A 131 -8.90 -14.20 -7.79
C ALA A 131 -7.56 -14.69 -8.36
N LEU A 132 -6.57 -13.81 -8.45
CA LEU A 132 -5.25 -14.11 -8.98
C LEU A 132 -4.35 -14.87 -7.99
N LEU A 133 -4.42 -14.54 -6.71
CA LEU A 133 -3.54 -15.12 -5.70
C LEU A 133 -3.63 -16.64 -5.67
N GLY A 134 -2.48 -17.30 -5.65
CA GLY A 134 -2.38 -18.74 -5.60
C GLY A 134 -2.57 -19.45 -6.93
N LYS A 135 -2.85 -18.70 -8.00
CA LYS A 135 -3.00 -19.26 -9.34
C LYS A 135 -1.68 -19.21 -10.10
N HIS A 136 -1.59 -19.93 -11.18
CA HIS A 136 -0.42 -19.94 -12.05
C HIS A 136 -0.85 -19.87 -13.50
N ALA A 137 0.04 -19.45 -14.38
CA ALA A 137 -0.25 -19.41 -15.82
C ALA A 137 -0.04 -20.77 -16.45
N PRO A 138 -0.82 -21.14 -17.48
CA PRO A 138 -2.03 -20.46 -17.93
C PRO A 138 -3.24 -20.84 -17.08
N ALA A 139 -4.07 -19.88 -16.74
CA ALA A 139 -5.31 -20.15 -16.01
C ALA A 139 -6.34 -19.08 -16.33
N THR A 140 -7.60 -19.44 -16.24
CA THR A 140 -8.70 -18.46 -16.35
C THR A 140 -9.30 -18.29 -14.98
N VAL A 141 -9.43 -17.02 -14.55
CA VAL A 141 -10.04 -16.68 -13.27
C VAL A 141 -11.18 -15.72 -13.50
N SER A 142 -12.14 -15.70 -12.59
CA SER A 142 -13.24 -14.73 -12.64
C SER A 142 -13.33 -13.96 -11.36
N TYR A 143 -13.74 -12.71 -11.47
CA TYR A 143 -13.90 -11.83 -10.32
C TYR A 143 -15.12 -10.95 -10.53
N GLU A 144 -15.65 -10.44 -9.42
CA GLU A 144 -16.85 -9.62 -9.43
C GLU A 144 -16.48 -8.14 -9.57
N LEU A 145 -17.15 -7.47 -10.52
CA LEU A 145 -17.03 -6.02 -10.71
C LEU A 145 -17.92 -5.26 -9.72
N PRO A 146 -17.64 -3.96 -9.47
CA PRO A 146 -18.48 -3.16 -8.57
C PRO A 146 -19.96 -3.12 -8.94
N ASN A 147 -20.28 -3.32 -10.24
CA ASN A 147 -21.66 -3.35 -10.73
C ASN A 147 -22.35 -4.70 -10.55
N GLY A 148 -21.71 -5.67 -9.86
CA GLY A 148 -22.26 -7.00 -9.64
C GLY A 148 -22.05 -7.99 -10.77
N ARG A 149 -21.48 -7.56 -11.87
CA ARG A 149 -21.17 -8.45 -13.00
C ARG A 149 -19.87 -9.19 -12.75
N THR A 150 -19.77 -10.38 -13.32
CA THR A 150 -18.55 -11.19 -13.25
C THR A 150 -17.74 -10.99 -14.52
N MET A 151 -16.43 -10.80 -14.36
CA MET A 151 -15.51 -10.72 -15.49
C MET A 151 -14.52 -11.88 -15.42
N GLU A 152 -14.29 -12.51 -16.57
CA GLU A 152 -13.28 -13.54 -16.70
C GLU A 152 -12.03 -12.94 -17.32
N VAL A 153 -10.87 -13.28 -16.75
CA VAL A 153 -9.57 -12.90 -17.31
C VAL A 153 -8.67 -14.10 -17.36
N LYS A 154 -7.75 -14.12 -18.31
CA LYS A 154 -6.79 -15.19 -18.48
C LYS A 154 -5.44 -14.73 -17.93
N ILE A 155 -4.83 -15.56 -17.10
CA ILE A 155 -3.45 -15.35 -16.68
C ILE A 155 -2.57 -15.89 -17.79
N VAL A 156 -1.85 -14.99 -18.47
CA VAL A 156 -0.99 -15.35 -19.61
C VAL A 156 0.40 -15.72 -19.12
N GLU A 157 0.93 -14.94 -18.18
CA GLU A 157 2.31 -15.07 -17.71
C GLU A 157 2.44 -14.55 -16.28
N VAL A 158 3.27 -15.18 -15.50
CA VAL A 158 3.59 -14.76 -14.13
C VAL A 158 5.11 -14.65 -14.01
N HIS A 159 5.57 -13.49 -13.58
CA HIS A 159 6.99 -13.24 -13.27
C HIS A 159 7.13 -12.96 -11.78
N ASP A 160 8.09 -13.58 -11.18
CA ASP A 160 8.42 -13.34 -9.77
C ASP A 160 9.43 -12.20 -9.62
#